data_a6315e9ff9922685598235a25371c094
#
_entry.id   a6315e9ff9922685598235a25371c094
#
_cell.length_a   1.000
_cell.length_b   1.000
_cell.length_c   1.000
_cell.angle_alpha   90.00
_cell.angle_beta   90.00
_cell.angle_gamma   90.00
#
_symmetry.space_group_name_H-M   'P 1'
#
loop_
_entity.id
_entity.type
_entity.pdbx_description
1 polymer ?
#
loop_
_entity_poly.entity_id
_entity_poly.type
_entity_poly.pdbx_seq_one_letter_code
_entity_poly.pdbx_strand_id
1 'polypeptide(L)'
;MKWKPFILISCMAASAWAGPASIQGIVKDAKGQPIKGADVRVESRDGKQLFNTVKTDSQGRYISQGLQPGVYRVSLVVKGTVKTSITNTKTRSDQATQLNFDLRPLPAAQVNAAEKKGKHMVWIPPETGSHMGGRWVEVPDGAAEPGALNVKRASAEELQRQALQSGVPNKP
;
A
#
# COMPACT_ATOMS: atom_id res chain seq x y z
N MET A 1 -12.31 10.71 -73.29
CA MET A 1 -12.25 11.28 -71.89
C MET A 1 -12.53 10.16 -70.93
N LYS A 2 -11.51 9.67 -70.16
CA LYS A 2 -11.65 8.59 -69.20
C LYS A 2 -11.75 9.21 -67.81
N TRP A 3 -12.91 9.16 -67.17
CA TRP A 3 -13.18 9.67 -65.84
C TRP A 3 -12.76 8.60 -64.83
N LYS A 4 -11.77 8.91 -63.99
CA LYS A 4 -11.34 8.06 -62.87
C LYS A 4 -12.17 8.42 -61.65
N PRO A 5 -12.87 7.50 -61.01
CA PRO A 5 -13.55 7.79 -59.75
C PRO A 5 -12.52 7.91 -58.62
N PHE A 6 -12.53 9.04 -57.95
CA PHE A 6 -11.73 9.31 -56.74
C PHE A 6 -12.48 8.70 -55.56
N ILE A 7 -12.04 7.54 -55.08
CA ILE A 7 -12.62 6.90 -53.86
C ILE A 7 -12.09 7.66 -52.64
N LEU A 8 -12.96 8.46 -52.05
CA LEU A 8 -12.71 9.15 -50.81
C LEU A 8 -12.90 8.15 -49.65
N ILE A 9 -11.81 7.55 -49.14
CA ILE A 9 -11.83 6.71 -47.98
C ILE A 9 -11.99 7.63 -46.77
N SER A 10 -13.24 7.77 -46.28
CA SER A 10 -13.55 8.43 -45.02
C SER A 10 -13.10 7.54 -43.86
N CYS A 11 -11.96 7.85 -43.24
CA CYS A 11 -11.45 7.20 -42.07
C CYS A 11 -12.32 7.65 -40.85
N MET A 12 -13.38 6.88 -40.53
CA MET A 12 -14.14 7.06 -39.29
C MET A 12 -13.23 6.73 -38.13
N ALA A 13 -12.67 7.75 -37.46
CA ALA A 13 -12.04 7.62 -36.17
C ALA A 13 -13.11 7.22 -35.15
N ALA A 14 -13.18 5.94 -34.83
CA ALA A 14 -13.98 5.44 -33.70
C ALA A 14 -13.36 5.97 -32.40
N SER A 15 -13.93 7.04 -31.86
CA SER A 15 -13.62 7.50 -30.52
C SER A 15 -14.01 6.38 -29.55
N ALA A 16 -13.02 5.64 -29.06
CA ALA A 16 -13.23 4.68 -27.99
C ALA A 16 -13.63 5.46 -26.71
N TRP A 17 -14.92 5.56 -26.47
CA TRP A 17 -15.45 6.12 -25.23
C TRP A 17 -15.16 5.07 -24.15
N ALA A 18 -14.09 5.30 -23.40
CA ALA A 18 -13.84 4.55 -22.18
C ALA A 18 -15.02 4.84 -21.22
N GLY A 19 -15.85 3.84 -20.98
CA GLY A 19 -16.98 3.96 -20.07
C GLY A 19 -16.54 4.27 -18.63
N PRO A 20 -17.46 4.75 -17.78
CA PRO A 20 -17.13 5.10 -16.40
C PRO A 20 -16.75 3.84 -15.60
N ALA A 21 -15.73 3.97 -14.78
CA ALA A 21 -15.36 2.96 -13.80
C ALA A 21 -16.29 3.03 -12.58
N SER A 22 -16.45 1.90 -11.89
CA SER A 22 -17.18 1.83 -10.63
C SER A 22 -16.44 1.04 -9.56
N ILE A 23 -16.70 1.37 -8.30
CA ILE A 23 -16.24 0.64 -7.13
C ILE A 23 -17.46 0.21 -6.34
N GLN A 24 -17.55 -1.05 -5.99
CA GLN A 24 -18.63 -1.60 -5.19
C GLN A 24 -18.13 -2.56 -4.14
N GLY A 25 -18.91 -2.79 -3.09
CA GLY A 25 -18.53 -3.73 -2.06
C GLY A 25 -19.47 -3.75 -0.87
N ILE A 26 -19.05 -4.44 0.18
CA ILE A 26 -19.77 -4.59 1.42
C ILE A 26 -18.88 -4.13 2.57
N VAL A 27 -19.47 -3.42 3.53
CA VAL A 27 -18.83 -2.98 4.76
C VAL A 27 -19.37 -3.78 5.92
N LYS A 28 -18.45 -4.42 6.69
CA LYS A 28 -18.77 -5.21 7.88
C LYS A 28 -18.04 -4.68 9.11
N ASP A 29 -18.66 -4.77 10.25
CA ASP A 29 -18.09 -4.39 11.54
C ASP A 29 -17.14 -5.46 12.12
N ALA A 30 -16.62 -5.21 13.33
CA ALA A 30 -15.76 -6.13 14.05
C ALA A 30 -16.43 -7.48 14.42
N LYS A 31 -17.75 -7.53 14.38
CA LYS A 31 -18.56 -8.75 14.61
C LYS A 31 -18.96 -9.45 13.32
N GLY A 32 -18.59 -8.89 12.15
CA GLY A 32 -18.96 -9.41 10.84
C GLY A 32 -20.35 -8.97 10.39
N GLN A 33 -21.00 -8.05 11.10
CA GLN A 33 -22.32 -7.55 10.74
C GLN A 33 -22.23 -6.39 9.74
N PRO A 34 -23.19 -6.23 8.82
CA PRO A 34 -23.18 -5.12 7.88
C PRO A 34 -23.38 -3.77 8.58
N ILE A 35 -22.62 -2.77 8.18
CA ILE A 35 -22.72 -1.41 8.71
C ILE A 35 -23.59 -0.58 7.75
N LYS A 36 -24.74 -0.13 8.24
CA LYS A 36 -25.62 0.81 7.54
C LYS A 36 -25.16 2.26 7.78
N GLY A 37 -25.24 3.09 6.74
CA GLY A 37 -25.01 4.54 6.83
C GLY A 37 -23.55 4.93 7.06
N ALA A 38 -22.60 4.04 6.78
CA ALA A 38 -21.20 4.39 6.72
C ALA A 38 -20.89 5.15 5.44
N ASP A 39 -20.02 6.15 5.51
CA ASP A 39 -19.56 6.90 4.35
C ASP A 39 -18.32 6.24 3.75
N VAL A 40 -18.40 5.88 2.48
CA VAL A 40 -17.25 5.41 1.70
C VAL A 40 -16.82 6.56 0.80
N ARG A 41 -15.63 7.08 1.04
CA ARG A 41 -15.01 8.20 0.31
C ARG A 41 -14.03 7.67 -0.70
N VAL A 42 -14.16 8.11 -1.94
CA VAL A 42 -13.19 7.84 -3.00
C VAL A 42 -12.38 9.10 -3.22
N GLU A 43 -11.09 9.00 -2.96
CA GLU A 43 -10.14 10.12 -2.96
C GLU A 43 -9.01 9.84 -3.95
N SER A 44 -8.28 10.91 -4.33
CA SER A 44 -7.03 10.77 -5.07
C SER A 44 -6.03 9.90 -4.26
N ARG A 45 -5.05 9.33 -4.94
CA ARG A 45 -4.04 8.47 -4.32
C ARG A 45 -3.35 9.12 -3.11
N ASP A 46 -3.12 10.43 -3.16
CA ASP A 46 -2.51 11.23 -2.10
C ASP A 46 -3.52 11.69 -1.03
N GLY A 47 -4.83 11.45 -1.23
CA GLY A 47 -5.90 11.83 -0.30
C GLY A 47 -6.26 13.31 -0.32
N LYS A 48 -5.71 14.10 -1.24
CA LYS A 48 -5.94 15.55 -1.28
C LYS A 48 -7.24 15.94 -1.98
N GLN A 49 -7.70 15.13 -2.92
CA GLN A 49 -8.90 15.39 -3.69
C GLN A 49 -9.95 14.31 -3.44
N LEU A 50 -11.16 14.75 -3.07
CA LEU A 50 -12.33 13.89 -2.92
C LEU A 50 -13.06 13.84 -4.27
N PHE A 51 -13.28 12.65 -4.80
CA PHE A 51 -14.03 12.45 -6.05
C PHE A 51 -15.49 12.10 -5.79
N ASN A 52 -15.73 11.22 -4.83
CA ASN A 52 -17.08 10.76 -4.52
C ASN A 52 -17.20 10.33 -3.05
N THR A 53 -18.44 10.46 -2.53
CA THR A 53 -18.82 9.91 -1.21
C THR A 53 -20.15 9.20 -1.35
N VAL A 54 -20.21 7.92 -0.98
CA VAL A 54 -21.41 7.11 -1.02
C VAL A 54 -21.70 6.51 0.35
N LYS A 55 -23.00 6.37 0.69
CA LYS A 55 -23.41 5.74 1.95
C LYS A 55 -23.75 4.27 1.75
N THR A 56 -23.43 3.47 2.74
CA THR A 56 -23.84 2.06 2.76
C THR A 56 -25.33 1.92 3.06
N ASP A 57 -25.95 0.93 2.41
CA ASP A 57 -27.34 0.57 2.61
C ASP A 57 -27.55 -0.28 3.89
N SER A 58 -28.79 -0.78 4.09
CA SER A 58 -29.14 -1.64 5.24
C SER A 58 -28.40 -2.97 5.29
N GLN A 59 -27.86 -3.41 4.15
CA GLN A 59 -27.06 -4.62 4.02
C GLN A 59 -25.55 -4.34 4.00
N GLY A 60 -25.15 -3.09 4.30
CA GLY A 60 -23.76 -2.65 4.26
C GLY A 60 -23.17 -2.53 2.85
N ARG A 61 -23.99 -2.59 1.80
CA ARG A 61 -23.52 -2.50 0.42
C ARG A 61 -23.36 -1.05 0.01
N TYR A 62 -22.41 -0.79 -0.86
CA TYR A 62 -22.19 0.52 -1.48
C TYR A 62 -21.77 0.37 -2.95
N ILE A 63 -22.10 1.36 -3.74
CA ILE A 63 -21.69 1.47 -5.14
C ILE A 63 -21.31 2.92 -5.42
N SER A 64 -20.08 3.15 -5.84
CA SER A 64 -19.58 4.44 -6.34
C SER A 64 -19.40 4.34 -7.85
N GLN A 65 -20.16 5.10 -8.61
CA GLN A 65 -20.15 5.10 -10.08
C GLN A 65 -19.60 6.43 -10.61
N GLY A 66 -19.34 6.48 -11.92
CA GLY A 66 -18.93 7.72 -12.58
C GLY A 66 -17.46 8.08 -12.35
N LEU A 67 -16.63 7.14 -11.92
CA LEU A 67 -15.20 7.34 -11.73
C LEU A 67 -14.46 7.22 -13.07
N GLN A 68 -13.41 7.98 -13.24
CA GLN A 68 -12.48 7.76 -14.33
C GLN A 68 -11.59 6.53 -14.04
N PRO A 69 -11.12 5.81 -15.06
CA PRO A 69 -10.09 4.79 -14.86
C PRO A 69 -8.85 5.38 -14.20
N GLY A 70 -8.39 4.76 -13.12
CA GLY A 70 -7.27 5.33 -12.38
C GLY A 70 -6.92 4.58 -11.11
N VAL A 71 -6.14 5.22 -10.27
CA VAL A 71 -5.71 4.70 -8.96
C VAL A 71 -6.24 5.62 -7.86
N TYR A 72 -7.00 5.05 -6.96
CA TYR A 72 -7.70 5.76 -5.91
C TYR A 72 -7.30 5.29 -4.51
N ARG A 73 -7.53 6.17 -3.53
CA ARG A 73 -7.64 5.82 -2.13
C ARG A 73 -9.12 5.73 -1.78
N VAL A 74 -9.53 4.67 -1.12
CA VAL A 74 -10.90 4.50 -0.65
C VAL A 74 -10.90 4.43 0.86
N SER A 75 -11.55 5.40 1.50
CA SER A 75 -11.58 5.57 2.96
C SER A 75 -12.97 5.28 3.49
N LEU A 76 -13.04 4.43 4.52
CA LEU A 76 -14.29 4.13 5.23
C LEU A 76 -14.43 5.03 6.46
N VAL A 77 -15.51 5.79 6.52
CA VAL A 77 -15.84 6.69 7.62
C VAL A 77 -17.10 6.20 8.32
N VAL A 78 -17.01 5.94 9.61
CA VAL A 78 -18.16 5.51 10.43
C VAL A 78 -18.35 6.52 11.55
N LYS A 79 -19.56 7.10 11.65
CA LYS A 79 -19.87 8.14 12.65
C LYS A 79 -18.85 9.30 12.66
N GLY A 80 -18.45 9.76 11.47
CA GLY A 80 -17.51 10.87 11.32
C GLY A 80 -16.03 10.52 11.53
N THR A 81 -15.71 9.28 11.89
CA THR A 81 -14.33 8.84 12.13
C THR A 81 -13.87 7.91 11.01
N VAL A 82 -12.70 8.16 10.45
CA VAL A 82 -12.04 7.27 9.48
C VAL A 82 -11.62 5.99 10.23
N LYS A 83 -12.18 4.85 9.85
CA LYS A 83 -11.89 3.54 10.45
C LYS A 83 -10.77 2.82 9.72
N THR A 84 -10.77 2.89 8.40
CA THR A 84 -9.75 2.25 7.56
C THR A 84 -9.67 2.94 6.21
N SER A 85 -8.56 2.76 5.54
CA SER A 85 -8.33 3.31 4.20
C SER A 85 -7.53 2.30 3.38
N ILE A 86 -7.98 2.05 2.15
CA ILE A 86 -7.29 1.17 1.20
C ILE A 86 -6.71 2.06 0.10
N THR A 87 -5.40 2.04 -0.03
CA THR A 87 -4.67 2.80 -1.05
C THR A 87 -4.41 1.94 -2.29
N ASN A 88 -4.06 2.59 -3.40
CA ASN A 88 -3.71 1.91 -4.66
C ASN A 88 -4.84 1.04 -5.25
N THR A 89 -6.11 1.40 -4.99
CA THR A 89 -7.25 0.76 -5.65
C THR A 89 -7.29 1.14 -7.12
N LYS A 90 -7.01 0.17 -8.00
CA LYS A 90 -7.04 0.37 -9.45
C LYS A 90 -8.45 0.15 -9.98
N THR A 91 -8.94 1.11 -10.77
CA THR A 91 -10.22 1.02 -11.48
C THR A 91 -9.96 0.99 -12.98
N ARG A 92 -10.83 0.28 -13.71
CA ARG A 92 -10.80 0.16 -15.17
C ARG A 92 -12.13 0.59 -15.75
N SER A 93 -12.11 1.05 -17.01
CA SER A 93 -13.33 1.34 -17.77
C SER A 93 -14.22 0.11 -17.85
N ASP A 94 -15.53 0.33 -17.79
CA ASP A 94 -16.57 -0.70 -17.96
C ASP A 94 -16.47 -1.91 -17.02
N GLN A 95 -15.70 -1.78 -15.94
CA GLN A 95 -15.53 -2.84 -14.96
C GLN A 95 -15.78 -2.34 -13.53
N ALA A 96 -16.62 -3.06 -12.80
CA ALA A 96 -16.81 -2.80 -11.37
C ALA A 96 -15.65 -3.41 -10.57
N THR A 97 -14.95 -2.55 -9.82
CA THR A 97 -13.91 -2.99 -8.89
C THR A 97 -14.56 -3.41 -7.57
N GLN A 98 -14.41 -4.68 -7.19
CA GLN A 98 -14.92 -5.19 -5.92
C GLN A 98 -13.98 -4.81 -4.78
N LEU A 99 -14.48 -4.07 -3.77
CA LEU A 99 -13.72 -3.65 -2.61
C LEU A 99 -14.54 -3.78 -1.33
N ASN A 100 -14.26 -4.78 -0.54
CA ASN A 100 -14.97 -5.05 0.72
C ASN A 100 -14.17 -4.51 1.90
N PHE A 101 -14.86 -3.92 2.87
CA PHE A 101 -14.29 -3.48 4.14
C PHE A 101 -14.74 -4.41 5.25
N ASP A 102 -13.79 -5.05 5.91
CA ASP A 102 -14.02 -5.89 7.07
C ASP A 102 -13.23 -5.32 8.24
N LEU A 103 -13.94 -4.84 9.26
CA LEU A 103 -13.33 -4.25 10.44
C LEU A 103 -13.00 -5.28 11.52
N ARG A 104 -13.13 -6.58 11.24
CA ARG A 104 -12.72 -7.62 12.18
C ARG A 104 -11.20 -7.54 12.40
N PRO A 105 -10.75 -7.69 13.65
CA PRO A 105 -9.31 -7.83 13.91
C PRO A 105 -8.76 -9.00 13.11
N LEU A 106 -7.72 -8.76 12.33
CA LEU A 106 -7.01 -9.84 11.65
C LEU A 106 -6.31 -10.70 12.72
N PRO A 107 -6.36 -12.04 12.63
CA PRO A 107 -5.54 -12.90 13.46
C PRO A 107 -4.07 -12.49 13.31
N ALA A 108 -3.32 -12.45 14.43
CA ALA A 108 -1.92 -12.02 14.46
C ALA A 108 -1.02 -12.73 13.43
N ALA A 109 -1.38 -13.95 13.03
CA ALA A 109 -0.70 -14.70 11.98
C ALA A 109 -0.84 -14.10 10.57
N GLN A 110 -1.91 -13.32 10.29
CA GLN A 110 -2.12 -12.69 8.98
C GLN A 110 -1.49 -11.30 8.90
N VAL A 111 -1.29 -10.63 10.02
CA VAL A 111 -0.59 -9.33 10.07
C VAL A 111 0.86 -9.50 9.62
N ASN A 112 1.51 -10.57 10.10
CA ASN A 112 2.90 -10.89 9.73
C ASN A 112 3.09 -11.32 8.26
N ALA A 113 2.01 -11.77 7.59
CA ALA A 113 2.07 -12.14 6.17
C ALA A 113 1.89 -10.92 5.24
N ALA A 114 1.21 -9.87 5.70
CA ALA A 114 1.03 -8.63 4.93
C ALA A 114 2.26 -7.72 5.00
N GLU A 115 3.02 -7.76 6.10
CA GLU A 115 4.28 -7.03 6.25
C GLU A 115 5.46 -7.69 5.50
N LYS A 116 5.35 -8.98 5.14
CA LYS A 116 6.44 -9.73 4.48
C LYS A 116 6.56 -9.51 2.96
N LYS A 117 5.90 -8.53 2.36
CA LYS A 117 5.92 -8.32 0.90
C LYS A 117 6.83 -7.19 0.40
N GLY A 118 7.65 -6.60 1.22
CA GLY A 118 8.72 -5.73 0.78
C GLY A 118 10.05 -6.48 0.85
N LYS A 119 10.67 -6.74 -0.28
CA LYS A 119 12.07 -7.13 -0.38
C LYS A 119 12.77 -6.02 -1.13
N HIS A 120 13.86 -5.53 -0.59
CA HIS A 120 14.71 -4.55 -1.25
C HIS A 120 16.10 -5.11 -1.43
N MET A 121 16.80 -4.63 -2.47
CA MET A 121 18.18 -5.02 -2.74
C MET A 121 19.11 -4.10 -1.98
N VAL A 122 19.98 -4.66 -1.16
CA VAL A 122 21.01 -3.95 -0.42
C VAL A 122 22.38 -4.31 -1.01
N TRP A 123 23.18 -3.29 -1.28
CA TRP A 123 24.55 -3.48 -1.71
C TRP A 123 25.44 -3.76 -0.50
N ILE A 124 26.09 -4.93 -0.48
CA ILE A 124 27.09 -5.26 0.53
C ILE A 124 28.47 -5.01 -0.09
N PRO A 125 29.24 -4.03 0.44
CA PRO A 125 30.59 -3.80 -0.01
C PRO A 125 31.48 -5.01 0.31
N PRO A 126 32.55 -5.24 -0.45
CA PRO A 126 33.53 -6.29 -0.14
C PRO A 126 34.19 -6.05 1.21
N GLU A 127 34.49 -7.12 1.92
CA GLU A 127 35.28 -7.02 3.14
C GLU A 127 36.69 -6.48 2.81
N THR A 128 37.19 -5.65 3.72
CA THR A 128 38.51 -5.01 3.56
C THR A 128 39.60 -6.09 3.38
N GLY A 129 40.24 -6.12 2.21
CA GLY A 129 41.25 -7.12 1.86
C GLY A 129 40.78 -8.24 0.92
N SER A 130 39.48 -8.26 0.55
CA SER A 130 38.98 -9.19 -0.44
C SER A 130 39.09 -8.63 -1.85
N HIS A 131 39.65 -9.42 -2.78
CA HIS A 131 39.67 -9.10 -4.22
C HIS A 131 38.32 -9.37 -4.91
N MET A 132 37.33 -9.89 -4.18
CA MET A 132 35.98 -10.06 -4.69
C MET A 132 35.18 -8.76 -4.59
N GLY A 133 34.55 -8.36 -5.67
CA GLY A 133 33.66 -7.19 -5.69
C GLY A 133 32.46 -7.36 -4.75
N GLY A 134 31.86 -6.24 -4.30
CA GLY A 134 30.62 -6.27 -3.52
C GLY A 134 29.49 -6.97 -4.29
N ARG A 135 28.44 -7.33 -3.58
CA ARG A 135 27.27 -8.03 -4.15
C ARG A 135 25.96 -7.41 -3.71
N TRP A 136 24.96 -7.50 -4.58
CA TRP A 136 23.60 -7.17 -4.22
C TRP A 136 22.93 -8.38 -3.52
N VAL A 137 22.31 -8.14 -2.39
CA VAL A 137 21.58 -9.15 -1.61
C VAL A 137 20.14 -8.68 -1.40
N GLU A 138 19.20 -9.58 -1.64
CA GLU A 138 17.79 -9.32 -1.39
C GLU A 138 17.51 -9.46 0.12
N VAL A 139 17.04 -8.37 0.73
CA VAL A 139 16.76 -8.30 2.17
C VAL A 139 15.27 -8.04 2.36
N PRO A 140 14.57 -8.79 3.22
CA PRO A 140 13.19 -8.50 3.53
C PRO A 140 13.09 -7.18 4.31
N ASP A 141 12.07 -6.35 3.99
CA ASP A 141 11.80 -5.10 4.71
C ASP A 141 11.61 -5.39 6.21
N GLY A 142 12.37 -4.67 7.05
CA GLY A 142 12.38 -4.87 8.50
C GLY A 142 13.48 -5.80 9.04
N ALA A 143 14.29 -6.42 8.18
CA ALA A 143 15.51 -7.09 8.63
C ALA A 143 16.62 -6.05 8.88
N ALA A 144 17.44 -6.29 9.91
CA ALA A 144 18.64 -5.49 10.13
C ALA A 144 19.53 -5.59 8.88
N GLU A 145 20.00 -4.45 8.38
CA GLU A 145 20.88 -4.42 7.21
C GLU A 145 22.12 -5.29 7.45
N PRO A 146 22.46 -6.21 6.52
CA PRO A 146 23.69 -6.99 6.62
C PRO A 146 24.89 -6.03 6.55
N GLY A 147 25.62 -5.87 7.63
CA GLY A 147 26.72 -4.93 7.76
C GLY A 147 26.45 -3.74 8.69
N ALA A 148 25.23 -3.55 9.16
CA ALA A 148 24.97 -2.66 10.28
C ALA A 148 25.66 -3.24 11.50
N LEU A 149 26.80 -2.62 11.90
CA LEU A 149 27.42 -2.87 13.18
C LEU A 149 26.34 -2.70 14.24
N ASN A 150 26.03 -3.78 14.94
CA ASN A 150 25.08 -3.79 16.04
C ASN A 150 25.74 -3.04 17.20
N VAL A 151 25.82 -1.71 17.06
CA VAL A 151 26.30 -0.83 18.12
C VAL A 151 25.21 -0.81 19.19
N LYS A 152 25.23 -1.82 20.06
CA LYS A 152 24.57 -1.68 21.35
C LYS A 152 25.21 -0.44 21.98
N ARG A 153 24.46 0.65 22.03
CA ARG A 153 24.80 1.77 22.91
C ARG A 153 24.74 1.23 24.34
N ALA A 154 25.87 0.75 24.82
CA ALA A 154 25.99 0.48 26.24
C ALA A 154 25.77 1.81 26.97
N SER A 155 24.83 1.82 27.92
CA SER A 155 24.63 2.99 28.77
C SER A 155 25.91 3.25 29.58
N ALA A 156 26.17 4.51 29.91
CA ALA A 156 27.35 4.88 30.72
C ALA A 156 27.45 4.03 32.02
N GLU A 157 26.32 3.64 32.59
CA GLU A 157 26.26 2.75 33.76
C GLU A 157 26.72 1.31 33.45
N GLU A 158 26.44 0.79 32.28
CA GLU A 158 26.85 -0.56 31.85
C GLU A 158 28.35 -0.62 31.61
N LEU A 159 28.92 0.43 31.00
CA LEU A 159 30.38 0.57 30.83
C LEU A 159 31.10 0.70 32.17
N GLN A 160 30.51 1.41 33.14
CA GLN A 160 31.05 1.57 34.47
C GLN A 160 31.04 0.26 35.29
N ARG A 161 29.99 -0.55 35.15
CA ARG A 161 29.90 -1.90 35.76
C ARG A 161 30.92 -2.86 35.13
N GLN A 162 31.12 -2.80 33.81
CA GLN A 162 32.11 -3.63 33.14
C GLN A 162 33.55 -3.24 33.55
N ALA A 163 33.83 -1.95 33.72
CA ALA A 163 35.16 -1.47 34.21
C ALA A 163 35.44 -1.93 35.63
N LEU A 164 34.44 -1.99 36.51
CA LEU A 164 34.58 -2.50 37.87
C LEU A 164 34.73 -4.04 37.94
N GLN A 165 34.19 -4.77 36.97
CA GLN A 165 34.32 -6.24 36.90
C GLN A 165 35.64 -6.71 36.24
N SER A 166 36.25 -5.88 35.42
CA SER A 166 37.47 -6.24 34.72
C SER A 166 38.75 -6.10 35.55
N GLY A 167 38.66 -5.77 36.83
CA GLY A 167 39.74 -5.92 37.84
C GLY A 167 41.07 -5.36 37.38
N VAL A 168 41.13 -4.17 36.76
CA VAL A 168 42.38 -3.50 36.48
C VAL A 168 42.94 -2.97 37.81
N PRO A 169 44.03 -3.55 38.37
CA PRO A 169 44.58 -3.03 39.61
C PRO A 169 45.20 -1.67 39.28
N ASN A 170 44.71 -0.65 39.96
CA ASN A 170 45.31 0.66 39.97
C ASN A 170 46.69 0.51 40.65
N LYS A 171 47.76 0.56 39.91
CA LYS A 171 49.14 0.54 40.48
C LYS A 171 49.55 1.98 40.78
N PRO A 172 50.08 2.24 41.95
CA PRO A 172 50.45 3.57 42.42
C PRO A 172 51.56 4.24 41.61
#